data_732a0aaf5909ed07dfd9180a3c82b31c
#
_entry.id   732a0aaf5909ed07dfd9180a3c82b31c
#
_cell.length_a   1.000
_cell.length_b   1.000
_cell.length_c   1.000
_cell.angle_alpha   90.00
_cell.angle_beta   90.00
_cell.angle_gamma   90.00
#
_symmetry.space_group_name_H-M   'P 1'
#
loop_
_entity.id
_entity.type
_entity.pdbx_description
1 polymer ?
#
loop_
_entity_poly.entity_id
_entity_poly.type
_entity_poly.pdbx_seq_one_letter_code
_entity_poly.pdbx_strand_id
1 'polypeptide(L)'
;MSKGHIMTFEGVTPEIDPTAFVAPGAHVIGTVSLGAHASVWYNCVVRGDEEPIHIGARTNIQDGSTIHTSKGLSDTWIGENVLVGHMCLLHGCRLEDRAFVGMGSIVLDHAVIESQAMLAAGATLTPGKRVPSGQLWGGSPAKFMRDLRPEELAMHVEM
;
A
#
# COMPACT_ATOMS: atom_id res chain seq x y z
N MET A 1 4.03 -5.30 25.19
CA MET A 1 2.95 -5.01 24.22
C MET A 1 2.70 -6.24 23.38
N SER A 2 1.43 -6.58 23.11
CA SER A 2 1.09 -7.61 22.13
C SER A 2 1.56 -7.13 20.75
N LYS A 3 2.09 -8.07 19.97
CA LYS A 3 2.53 -7.81 18.58
C LYS A 3 1.43 -8.26 17.63
N GLY A 4 1.47 -7.77 16.40
CA GLY A 4 0.62 -8.28 15.33
C GLY A 4 0.87 -9.76 15.04
N HIS A 5 0.02 -10.36 14.23
CA HIS A 5 0.09 -11.76 13.88
C HIS A 5 0.94 -11.95 12.62
N ILE A 6 2.10 -12.61 12.78
CA ILE A 6 2.97 -13.01 11.66
C ILE A 6 2.74 -14.48 11.41
N MET A 7 2.24 -14.83 10.24
CA MET A 7 1.76 -16.18 9.93
C MET A 7 2.51 -16.81 8.77
N THR A 8 3.06 -17.98 9.02
CA THR A 8 3.64 -18.83 7.98
C THR A 8 2.52 -19.44 7.13
N PHE A 9 2.67 -19.41 5.82
CA PHE A 9 1.78 -20.06 4.87
C PHE A 9 2.58 -20.94 3.91
N GLU A 10 2.21 -22.22 3.81
CA GLU A 10 2.91 -23.23 2.98
C GLU A 10 4.45 -23.20 3.14
N GLY A 11 4.92 -23.10 4.38
CA GLY A 11 6.34 -23.09 4.71
C GLY A 11 7.04 -21.74 4.53
N VAL A 12 6.36 -20.70 4.06
CA VAL A 12 6.93 -19.35 3.89
C VAL A 12 6.48 -18.43 5.01
N THR A 13 7.46 -17.87 5.71
CA THR A 13 7.25 -16.89 6.80
C THR A 13 7.57 -15.49 6.28
N PRO A 14 6.75 -14.47 6.60
CA PRO A 14 7.05 -13.10 6.23
C PRO A 14 8.43 -12.64 6.70
N GLU A 15 9.14 -11.93 5.83
CA GLU A 15 10.43 -11.29 6.11
C GLU A 15 10.18 -9.86 6.61
N ILE A 16 10.33 -9.64 7.90
CA ILE A 16 10.03 -8.36 8.54
C ILE A 16 11.30 -7.76 9.12
N ASP A 17 11.65 -6.56 8.66
CA ASP A 17 12.78 -5.82 9.22
C ASP A 17 12.58 -5.63 10.74
N PRO A 18 13.62 -5.80 11.56
CA PRO A 18 13.51 -5.66 13.03
C PRO A 18 13.00 -4.30 13.50
N THR A 19 13.13 -3.24 12.70
CA THR A 19 12.66 -1.89 13.01
C THR A 19 11.23 -1.63 12.57
N ALA A 20 10.64 -2.55 11.79
CA ALA A 20 9.27 -2.41 11.33
C ALA A 20 8.26 -2.64 12.46
N PHE A 21 7.10 -2.01 12.35
CA PHE A 21 6.02 -2.11 13.31
C PHE A 21 4.81 -2.84 12.72
N VAL A 22 4.35 -3.89 13.39
CA VAL A 22 3.10 -4.58 13.08
C VAL A 22 2.21 -4.50 14.31
N ALA A 23 1.12 -3.73 14.20
CA ALA A 23 0.23 -3.45 15.31
C ALA A 23 -0.57 -4.70 15.76
N PRO A 24 -0.98 -4.77 17.03
CA PRO A 24 -1.94 -5.76 17.49
C PRO A 24 -3.18 -5.81 16.61
N GLY A 25 -3.65 -7.01 16.27
CA GLY A 25 -4.79 -7.23 15.38
C GLY A 25 -4.46 -7.15 13.89
N ALA A 26 -3.27 -6.69 13.51
CA ALA A 26 -2.82 -6.80 12.12
C ALA A 26 -2.32 -8.21 11.83
N HIS A 27 -2.53 -8.69 10.61
CA HIS A 27 -2.11 -10.01 10.13
C HIS A 27 -1.21 -9.86 8.91
N VAL A 28 0.00 -10.42 8.98
CA VAL A 28 0.96 -10.47 7.88
C VAL A 28 1.23 -11.93 7.57
N ILE A 29 0.91 -12.39 6.37
CA ILE A 29 0.77 -13.81 6.04
C ILE A 29 1.57 -14.16 4.79
N GLY A 30 2.41 -15.19 4.87
CA GLY A 30 3.07 -15.81 3.72
C GLY A 30 4.21 -15.01 3.12
N THR A 31 4.25 -14.91 1.80
CA THR A 31 5.33 -14.26 1.05
C THR A 31 5.18 -12.74 1.07
N VAL A 32 5.57 -12.14 2.18
CA VAL A 32 5.54 -10.70 2.40
C VAL A 32 6.91 -10.23 2.86
N SER A 33 7.41 -9.13 2.29
CA SER A 33 8.58 -8.42 2.78
C SER A 33 8.20 -7.04 3.29
N LEU A 34 8.64 -6.69 4.49
CA LEU A 34 8.38 -5.42 5.15
C LEU A 34 9.69 -4.74 5.48
N GLY A 35 9.94 -3.59 4.87
CA GLY A 35 11.21 -2.85 4.96
C GLY A 35 11.41 -2.10 6.27
N ALA A 36 12.60 -1.54 6.44
CA ALA A 36 13.00 -0.82 7.65
C ALA A 36 12.04 0.34 7.97
N HIS A 37 11.64 0.43 9.25
CA HIS A 37 10.74 1.47 9.76
C HIS A 37 9.36 1.53 9.07
N ALA A 38 9.00 0.52 8.28
CA ALA A 38 7.65 0.40 7.76
C ALA A 38 6.67 0.08 8.90
N SER A 39 5.41 0.48 8.73
CA SER A 39 4.38 0.24 9.75
C SER A 39 3.08 -0.28 9.15
N VAL A 40 2.57 -1.33 9.74
CA VAL A 40 1.27 -1.93 9.43
C VAL A 40 0.40 -1.79 10.68
N TRP A 41 -0.63 -0.97 10.57
CA TRP A 41 -1.42 -0.55 11.71
C TRP A 41 -2.56 -1.51 12.07
N TYR A 42 -3.39 -1.13 13.03
CA TYR A 42 -4.38 -2.01 13.64
C TYR A 42 -5.36 -2.59 12.61
N ASN A 43 -5.64 -3.86 12.74
CA ASN A 43 -6.61 -4.61 11.94
C ASN A 43 -6.34 -4.62 10.43
N CYS A 44 -5.11 -4.34 10.01
CA CYS A 44 -4.70 -4.54 8.64
C CYS A 44 -4.54 -6.03 8.32
N VAL A 45 -4.76 -6.40 7.07
CA VAL A 45 -4.46 -7.74 6.55
C VAL A 45 -3.54 -7.60 5.34
N VAL A 46 -2.34 -8.17 5.45
CA VAL A 46 -1.36 -8.24 4.35
C VAL A 46 -1.15 -9.72 4.04
N ARG A 47 -1.80 -10.20 3.00
CA ARG A 47 -1.88 -11.63 2.70
C ARG A 47 -1.21 -11.99 1.39
N GLY A 48 0.05 -12.46 1.49
CA GLY A 48 0.87 -12.93 0.37
C GLY A 48 0.83 -14.46 0.24
N ASP A 49 -0.37 -15.02 0.16
CA ASP A 49 -0.59 -16.46 0.05
C ASP A 49 -0.70 -16.96 -1.40
N GLU A 50 -0.83 -16.07 -2.35
CA GLU A 50 -0.88 -16.39 -3.79
C GLU A 50 0.35 -15.87 -4.52
N GLU A 51 0.55 -14.56 -4.55
CA GLU A 51 1.75 -13.92 -5.12
C GLU A 51 2.44 -13.05 -4.06
N PRO A 52 3.72 -12.67 -4.25
CA PRO A 52 4.45 -11.87 -3.27
C PRO A 52 3.85 -10.48 -3.03
N ILE A 53 4.02 -9.98 -1.81
CA ILE A 53 3.77 -8.59 -1.45
C ILE A 53 5.08 -7.98 -0.93
N HIS A 54 5.47 -6.85 -1.51
CA HIS A 54 6.60 -6.06 -1.05
C HIS A 54 6.12 -4.72 -0.50
N ILE A 55 6.58 -4.35 0.70
CA ILE A 55 6.33 -3.05 1.32
C ILE A 55 7.67 -2.43 1.69
N GLY A 56 8.00 -1.32 1.06
CA GLY A 56 9.28 -0.63 1.19
C GLY A 56 9.47 0.06 2.54
N ALA A 57 10.69 0.53 2.77
CA ALA A 57 11.07 1.20 4.00
C ALA A 57 10.24 2.47 4.28
N ARG A 58 9.93 2.74 5.55
CA ARG A 58 9.21 3.93 6.01
C ARG A 58 7.80 4.11 5.41
N THR A 59 7.27 3.06 4.81
CA THR A 59 5.90 3.03 4.29
C THR A 59 4.91 2.77 5.42
N ASN A 60 3.80 3.50 5.39
CA ASN A 60 2.78 3.48 6.42
C ASN A 60 1.46 2.93 5.85
N ILE A 61 1.05 1.75 6.30
CA ILE A 61 -0.24 1.12 5.97
C ILE A 61 -1.18 1.33 7.15
N GLN A 62 -2.13 2.24 7.00
CA GLN A 62 -3.00 2.64 8.10
C GLN A 62 -4.16 1.66 8.33
N ASP A 63 -4.78 1.81 9.49
CA ASP A 63 -5.72 0.89 10.11
C ASP A 63 -6.81 0.37 9.16
N GLY A 64 -7.10 -0.92 9.24
CA GLY A 64 -8.17 -1.57 8.53
C GLY A 64 -7.93 -1.80 7.04
N SER A 65 -6.73 -1.49 6.53
CA SER A 65 -6.41 -1.70 5.12
C SER A 65 -6.14 -3.17 4.82
N THR A 66 -6.49 -3.61 3.62
CA THR A 66 -6.25 -4.97 3.12
C THR A 66 -5.39 -4.94 1.89
N ILE A 67 -4.33 -5.76 1.88
CA ILE A 67 -3.41 -5.91 0.75
C ILE A 67 -3.39 -7.37 0.34
N HIS A 68 -3.66 -7.63 -0.92
CA HIS A 68 -3.68 -8.97 -1.49
C HIS A 68 -3.14 -8.97 -2.93
N THR A 69 -3.23 -10.10 -3.58
CA THR A 69 -2.65 -10.37 -4.90
C THR A 69 -3.59 -11.23 -5.73
N SER A 70 -3.31 -11.38 -7.03
CA SER A 70 -4.04 -12.30 -7.91
C SER A 70 -3.13 -13.43 -8.38
N LYS A 71 -3.46 -14.65 -8.03
CA LYS A 71 -2.68 -15.86 -8.36
C LYS A 71 -2.37 -15.96 -9.84
N GLY A 72 -1.07 -16.08 -10.15
CA GLY A 72 -0.59 -16.20 -11.52
C GLY A 72 -0.80 -14.97 -12.40
N LEU A 73 -1.23 -13.85 -11.83
CA LEU A 73 -1.57 -12.63 -12.57
C LEU A 73 -0.80 -11.41 -12.09
N SER A 74 -0.84 -11.11 -10.81
CA SER A 74 -0.20 -9.89 -10.30
C SER A 74 0.20 -10.01 -8.83
N ASP A 75 1.44 -9.62 -8.54
CA ASP A 75 1.94 -9.31 -7.21
C ASP A 75 1.51 -7.90 -6.77
N THR A 76 1.76 -7.55 -5.53
CA THR A 76 1.59 -6.18 -5.03
C THR A 76 2.93 -5.63 -4.57
N TRP A 77 3.34 -4.53 -5.16
CA TRP A 77 4.60 -3.86 -4.84
C TRP A 77 4.33 -2.43 -4.36
N ILE A 78 4.81 -2.12 -3.17
CA ILE A 78 4.68 -0.80 -2.54
C ILE A 78 6.09 -0.31 -2.22
N GLY A 79 6.45 0.85 -2.74
CA GLY A 79 7.75 1.46 -2.60
C GLY A 79 8.03 2.02 -1.20
N GLU A 80 9.02 2.88 -1.11
CA GLU A 80 9.43 3.55 0.12
C GLU A 80 8.67 4.85 0.35
N ASN A 81 8.50 5.21 1.63
CA ASN A 81 7.84 6.46 2.05
C ASN A 81 6.44 6.63 1.45
N VAL A 82 5.73 5.53 1.23
CA VAL A 82 4.34 5.54 0.75
C VAL A 82 3.40 5.68 1.95
N LEU A 83 2.34 6.48 1.78
CA LEU A 83 1.26 6.52 2.75
C LEU A 83 0.00 5.91 2.16
N VAL A 84 -0.48 4.85 2.80
CA VAL A 84 -1.77 4.23 2.50
C VAL A 84 -2.72 4.57 3.64
N GLY A 85 -3.76 5.34 3.34
CA GLY A 85 -4.76 5.75 4.31
C GLY A 85 -5.58 4.60 4.88
N HIS A 86 -6.40 4.91 5.86
CA HIS A 86 -7.24 3.93 6.53
C HIS A 86 -8.24 3.26 5.57
N MET A 87 -8.56 1.99 5.80
CA MET A 87 -9.61 1.26 5.10
C MET A 87 -9.42 1.19 3.57
N CYS A 88 -8.17 1.13 3.11
CA CYS A 88 -7.86 0.95 1.69
C CYS A 88 -7.84 -0.53 1.31
N LEU A 89 -8.17 -0.81 0.06
CA LEU A 89 -7.97 -2.12 -0.56
C LEU A 89 -6.94 -1.99 -1.69
N LEU A 90 -5.80 -2.66 -1.54
CA LEU A 90 -4.74 -2.72 -2.55
C LEU A 90 -4.65 -4.16 -3.06
N HIS A 91 -4.82 -4.35 -4.34
CA HIS A 91 -4.89 -5.69 -4.91
C HIS A 91 -4.15 -5.79 -6.24
N GLY A 92 -3.01 -6.49 -6.24
CA GLY A 92 -2.22 -6.71 -7.46
C GLY A 92 -1.71 -5.44 -8.13
N CYS A 93 -1.40 -4.41 -7.37
CA CYS A 93 -1.06 -3.07 -7.87
C CYS A 93 0.39 -2.67 -7.54
N ARG A 94 0.80 -1.55 -8.09
CA ARG A 94 2.10 -0.95 -7.85
C ARG A 94 1.96 0.48 -7.34
N LEU A 95 2.53 0.76 -6.17
CA LEU A 95 2.68 2.10 -5.63
C LEU A 95 4.16 2.45 -5.63
N GLU A 96 4.54 3.47 -6.36
CA GLU A 96 5.94 3.92 -6.41
C GLU A 96 6.28 4.78 -5.19
N ASP A 97 7.56 5.06 -5.00
CA ASP A 97 8.06 5.78 -3.82
C ASP A 97 7.32 7.11 -3.63
N ARG A 98 6.95 7.40 -2.37
CA ARG A 98 6.24 8.61 -2.00
C ARG A 98 4.84 8.76 -2.63
N ALA A 99 4.26 7.70 -3.13
CA ALA A 99 2.85 7.71 -3.52
C ALA A 99 1.95 7.91 -2.28
N PHE A 100 0.80 8.53 -2.49
CA PHE A 100 -0.18 8.75 -1.45
C PHE A 100 -1.53 8.15 -1.87
N VAL A 101 -2.10 7.31 -1.03
CA VAL A 101 -3.42 6.71 -1.25
C VAL A 101 -4.38 7.21 -0.17
N GLY A 102 -5.37 7.99 -0.57
CA GLY A 102 -6.39 8.52 0.33
C GLY A 102 -7.23 7.42 0.97
N MET A 103 -7.69 7.65 2.20
CA MET A 103 -8.47 6.66 2.95
C MET A 103 -9.69 6.15 2.19
N GLY A 104 -10.01 4.88 2.36
CA GLY A 104 -11.15 4.23 1.73
C GLY A 104 -11.01 4.00 0.23
N SER A 105 -9.82 4.18 -0.34
CA SER A 105 -9.57 3.96 -1.77
C SER A 105 -9.40 2.49 -2.11
N ILE A 106 -9.69 2.16 -3.37
CA ILE A 106 -9.51 0.83 -3.95
C ILE A 106 -8.54 0.95 -5.13
N VAL A 107 -7.46 0.15 -5.13
CA VAL A 107 -6.46 0.11 -6.22
C VAL A 107 -6.36 -1.32 -6.71
N LEU A 108 -6.68 -1.55 -7.98
CA LEU A 108 -6.88 -2.88 -8.54
C LEU A 108 -5.70 -3.37 -9.40
N ASP A 109 -5.80 -4.59 -9.90
CA ASP A 109 -4.71 -5.32 -10.56
C ASP A 109 -4.06 -4.50 -11.68
N HIS A 110 -2.72 -4.50 -11.68
CA HIS A 110 -1.88 -3.79 -12.64
C HIS A 110 -2.05 -2.25 -12.63
N ALA A 111 -2.85 -1.69 -11.73
CA ALA A 111 -2.89 -0.25 -11.57
C ALA A 111 -1.58 0.27 -10.95
N VAL A 112 -1.18 1.46 -11.35
CA VAL A 112 0.07 2.09 -10.90
C VAL A 112 -0.23 3.50 -10.38
N ILE A 113 0.27 3.80 -9.18
CA ILE A 113 0.37 5.17 -8.69
C ILE A 113 1.85 5.52 -8.70
N GLU A 114 2.24 6.44 -9.60
CA GLU A 114 3.64 6.83 -9.77
C GLU A 114 4.17 7.60 -8.57
N SER A 115 5.49 7.72 -8.53
CA SER A 115 6.18 8.46 -7.47
C SER A 115 5.62 9.87 -7.32
N GLN A 116 5.33 10.27 -6.08
CA GLN A 116 4.75 11.59 -5.77
C GLN A 116 3.39 11.85 -6.46
N ALA A 117 2.66 10.82 -6.78
CA ALA A 117 1.27 10.92 -7.23
C ALA A 117 0.30 10.67 -6.05
N MET A 118 -0.90 11.16 -6.18
CA MET A 118 -1.92 11.08 -5.12
C MET A 118 -3.26 10.57 -5.66
N LEU A 119 -3.84 9.62 -4.94
CA LEU A 119 -5.21 9.16 -5.15
C LEU A 119 -6.09 9.73 -4.02
N ALA A 120 -7.16 10.43 -4.38
CA ALA A 120 -8.08 11.04 -3.41
C ALA A 120 -8.84 9.98 -2.60
N ALA A 121 -9.26 10.35 -1.40
CA ALA A 121 -10.05 9.47 -0.53
C ALA A 121 -11.31 8.94 -1.24
N GLY A 122 -11.63 7.67 -1.03
CA GLY A 122 -12.80 7.01 -1.60
C GLY A 122 -12.73 6.73 -3.10
N ALA A 123 -11.58 6.93 -3.74
CA ALA A 123 -11.42 6.70 -5.17
C ALA A 123 -11.25 5.21 -5.51
N THR A 124 -11.62 4.83 -6.72
CA THR A 124 -11.36 3.49 -7.27
C THR A 124 -10.49 3.60 -8.52
N LEU A 125 -9.23 3.19 -8.40
CA LEU A 125 -8.32 3.09 -9.54
C LEU A 125 -8.48 1.71 -10.17
N THR A 126 -9.12 1.68 -11.32
CA THR A 126 -9.49 0.45 -12.03
C THR A 126 -8.28 -0.26 -12.63
N PRO A 127 -8.40 -1.56 -13.00
CA PRO A 127 -7.25 -2.34 -13.47
C PRO A 127 -6.49 -1.68 -14.63
N GLY A 128 -5.16 -1.71 -14.53
CA GLY A 128 -4.25 -1.21 -15.56
C GLY A 128 -4.18 0.31 -15.68
N LYS A 129 -4.89 1.07 -14.86
CA LYS A 129 -4.84 2.54 -14.88
C LYS A 129 -3.60 3.06 -14.15
N ARG A 130 -3.14 4.23 -14.57
CA ARG A 130 -1.93 4.85 -14.05
C ARG A 130 -2.21 6.29 -13.62
N VAL A 131 -1.84 6.62 -12.39
CA VAL A 131 -1.81 8.01 -11.90
C VAL A 131 -0.40 8.54 -12.11
N PRO A 132 -0.18 9.48 -13.03
CA PRO A 132 1.16 10.02 -13.29
C PRO A 132 1.71 10.82 -12.11
N SER A 133 3.03 10.86 -11.99
CA SER A 133 3.74 11.65 -11.00
C SER A 133 3.27 13.11 -10.97
N GLY A 134 3.10 13.66 -9.78
CA GLY A 134 2.68 15.04 -9.58
C GLY A 134 1.20 15.32 -9.82
N GLN A 135 0.38 14.28 -10.02
CA GLN A 135 -1.06 14.44 -10.26
C GLN A 135 -1.91 13.92 -9.12
N LEU A 136 -3.07 14.55 -8.94
CA LEU A 136 -4.16 14.08 -8.10
C LEU A 136 -5.27 13.51 -8.97
N TRP A 137 -5.64 12.28 -8.71
CA TRP A 137 -6.78 11.60 -9.32
C TRP A 137 -7.81 11.25 -8.26
N GLY A 138 -9.08 11.24 -8.64
CA GLY A 138 -10.16 10.88 -7.72
C GLY A 138 -11.43 10.45 -8.42
N GLY A 139 -12.38 9.95 -7.65
CA GLY A 139 -13.66 9.44 -8.13
C GLY A 139 -13.67 7.93 -8.38
N SER A 140 -14.80 7.39 -8.78
CA SER A 140 -14.99 5.97 -9.08
C SER A 140 -15.77 5.83 -10.41
N PRO A 141 -15.10 5.48 -11.52
CA PRO A 141 -13.65 5.25 -11.66
C PRO A 141 -12.84 6.54 -11.48
N ALA A 142 -11.63 6.41 -10.96
CA ALA A 142 -10.74 7.54 -10.74
C ALA A 142 -10.32 8.19 -12.07
N LYS A 143 -10.29 9.52 -12.07
CA LYS A 143 -9.87 10.35 -13.20
C LYS A 143 -9.02 11.51 -12.71
N PHE A 144 -8.23 12.08 -13.61
CA PHE A 144 -7.44 13.28 -13.34
C PHE A 144 -8.33 14.42 -12.80
N MET A 145 -7.88 15.01 -11.70
CA MET A 145 -8.55 16.17 -11.08
C MET A 145 -7.74 17.45 -11.28
N ARG A 146 -6.45 17.42 -10.95
CA ARG A 146 -5.52 18.55 -11.05
C ARG A 146 -4.09 18.10 -10.79
N ASP A 147 -3.14 18.98 -11.07
CA ASP A 147 -1.76 18.80 -10.60
C ASP A 147 -1.67 19.03 -9.09
N LEU A 148 -0.71 18.36 -8.45
CA LEU A 148 -0.41 18.58 -7.04
C LEU A 148 0.25 19.95 -6.84
N ARG A 149 -0.08 20.58 -5.74
CA ARG A 149 0.52 21.86 -5.34
C ARG A 149 1.90 21.61 -4.71
N PRO A 150 2.82 22.60 -4.77
CA PRO A 150 4.15 22.45 -4.16
C PRO A 150 4.14 22.00 -2.70
N GLU A 151 3.21 22.49 -1.89
CA GLU A 151 3.07 22.10 -0.49
C GLU A 151 2.61 20.64 -0.31
N GLU A 152 1.84 20.10 -1.24
CA GLU A 152 1.43 18.68 -1.24
C GLU A 152 2.61 17.78 -1.58
N LEU A 153 3.43 18.17 -2.54
CA LEU A 153 4.67 17.46 -2.88
C LEU A 153 5.66 17.47 -1.71
N ALA A 154 5.75 18.58 -0.98
CA ALA A 154 6.63 18.70 0.19
C ALA A 154 6.17 17.78 1.34
N MET A 155 4.87 17.63 1.57
CA MET A 155 4.33 16.72 2.61
C MET A 155 4.77 15.27 2.43
N HIS A 156 4.98 14.83 1.20
CA HIS A 156 5.44 13.47 0.91
C HIS A 156 6.90 13.21 1.32
N VAL A 157 7.65 14.25 1.67
CA VAL A 157 9.06 14.14 2.09
C VAL A 157 9.19 13.98 3.61
N GLU A 158 8.21 14.44 4.36
CA GLU A 158 8.26 14.50 5.83
C GLU A 158 7.54 13.33 6.55
N MET A 159 6.96 12.41 5.81
CA MET A 159 6.21 11.26 6.37
C MET A 159 7.08 10.05 6.66
#